data_bcbf2f0a31b61dfa1050963550759e40
#
_entry.id   bcbf2f0a31b61dfa1050963550759e40
#
_cell.length_a   1.000
_cell.length_b   1.000
_cell.length_c   1.000
_cell.angle_alpha   90.00
_cell.angle_beta   90.00
_cell.angle_gamma   90.00
#
_symmetry.space_group_name_H-M   'P 1'
#
loop_
_entity.id
_entity.type
_entity.pdbx_description
1 polymer ?
#
loop_
_entity_poly.entity_id
_entity_poly.type
_entity_poly.pdbx_seq_one_letter_code
_entity_poly.pdbx_strand_id
1 'polypeptide(L)'
;MYRKYKCVSCASEELIGKTLELAGWVSSIRDHGGVKFLDLRDDSGIMQVVAREDQLTHISKESSVHVIGTLRKRDPELINPKIQTGHYEIAASSISVLGKCDLLPFEVDDSRNVKEELRLKYRFLDLRNPINSKIIKLRSEILHFLRNKMYDLGFTEVQTPILTASSPEGARDYLVPSRKYKGKFYALPQAPQIFKQILMVSGFDKYFQIAPCFRDEDSRADRAPGEFYQLDFEMAFAHQEDIFKIGEEILYSLFSKFGSNKKITPPPFPRISYKEAMEKYGSDKPDLRNKLVIVDLSDIFLGSGFAAFDGKTVKSIMVPNCSSRPRRFFDKMNEFAQSIGMQGLGYIKFDENMNPSGPINKFIPDDRRQKFLDITNAQPNCSVFFISDMKPFAQKYAGEIRTKLANELGLIKNDTFEFCYITDFNMYEKDEDGKVIFTHNPFSMPQGGLDALLNSDPLDILAYQYDIVCNGIELSSGAVRNHEPETLIKAFEIAGYSKDEVISKFPSLYNALRFGAPPHAGMAPGFDRMLMLLTDSTNIREVVAFPLNSNAQDVLLGAPNDVSEQQLREIHIKIRN
;
A
#
# COMPACT_ATOMS: atom_id res chain seq x y z
N MET A 1 -10.49 40.65 0.52
CA MET A 1 -9.81 39.37 0.84
C MET A 1 -8.96 39.65 2.08
N TYR A 2 -9.07 38.84 3.15
CA TYR A 2 -8.32 39.06 4.41
C TYR A 2 -6.80 38.80 4.29
N ARG A 3 -6.35 38.16 3.24
CA ARG A 3 -4.96 37.80 3.04
C ARG A 3 -4.51 38.20 1.64
N LYS A 4 -3.57 39.12 1.55
CA LYS A 4 -2.93 39.53 0.28
C LYS A 4 -1.62 38.78 0.05
N TYR A 5 -0.94 38.35 1.13
CA TYR A 5 0.32 37.62 1.08
C TYR A 5 0.25 36.36 1.91
N LYS A 6 0.92 35.30 1.45
CA LYS A 6 1.21 34.10 2.26
C LYS A 6 2.47 34.31 3.09
N CYS A 7 2.58 33.59 4.21
CA CYS A 7 3.71 33.73 5.15
C CYS A 7 5.07 33.61 4.47
N VAL A 8 5.27 32.61 3.58
CA VAL A 8 6.55 32.43 2.90
C VAL A 8 6.74 33.42 1.75
N SER A 9 5.70 33.73 0.99
CA SER A 9 5.82 34.62 -0.18
C SER A 9 6.10 36.08 0.19
N CYS A 10 5.78 36.50 1.41
CA CYS A 10 6.10 37.86 1.85
C CYS A 10 7.52 38.01 2.44
N ALA A 11 8.26 36.91 2.66
CA ALA A 11 9.63 36.95 3.15
C ALA A 11 10.61 37.31 2.02
N SER A 12 10.56 38.55 1.55
CA SER A 12 11.35 39.06 0.42
C SER A 12 11.94 40.43 0.75
N GLU A 13 13.15 40.70 0.27
CA GLU A 13 13.85 41.99 0.40
C GLU A 13 13.05 43.14 -0.18
N GLU A 14 12.35 42.91 -1.30
CA GLU A 14 11.56 43.94 -2.00
C GLU A 14 10.32 44.43 -1.21
N LEU A 15 9.92 43.63 -0.19
CA LEU A 15 8.77 43.95 0.64
C LEU A 15 9.14 44.58 1.99
N ILE A 16 10.42 44.71 2.29
CA ILE A 16 10.90 45.35 3.53
C ILE A 16 10.38 46.80 3.59
N GLY A 17 9.87 47.19 4.76
CA GLY A 17 9.27 48.50 5.01
C GLY A 17 7.85 48.68 4.48
N LYS A 18 7.31 47.73 3.71
CA LYS A 18 5.93 47.75 3.24
C LYS A 18 4.95 47.22 4.27
N THR A 19 3.78 47.80 4.34
CA THR A 19 2.69 47.27 5.14
C THR A 19 2.02 46.10 4.40
N LEU A 20 1.96 44.93 5.05
CA LEU A 20 1.44 43.70 4.50
C LEU A 20 0.21 43.23 5.28
N GLU A 21 -0.66 42.50 4.60
CA GLU A 21 -1.85 41.87 5.18
C GLU A 21 -1.72 40.34 5.07
N LEU A 22 -1.63 39.67 6.23
CA LEU A 22 -1.55 38.24 6.36
C LEU A 22 -2.73 37.72 7.15
N ALA A 23 -3.09 36.46 6.94
CA ALA A 23 -4.05 35.76 7.78
C ALA A 23 -3.65 34.26 7.90
N GLY A 24 -3.83 33.69 9.08
CA GLY A 24 -3.45 32.32 9.39
C GLY A 24 -3.86 31.93 10.80
N TRP A 25 -3.28 30.86 11.27
CA TRP A 25 -3.48 30.34 12.63
C TRP A 25 -2.29 30.66 13.52
N VAL A 26 -2.57 30.93 14.79
CA VAL A 26 -1.56 31.19 15.81
C VAL A 26 -0.95 29.86 16.26
N SER A 27 0.25 29.53 15.81
CA SER A 27 0.90 28.26 16.21
C SER A 27 1.58 28.37 17.59
N SER A 28 2.15 29.54 17.91
CA SER A 28 2.73 29.80 19.22
C SER A 28 2.65 31.26 19.63
N ILE A 29 2.66 31.52 20.94
CA ILE A 29 2.80 32.86 21.54
C ILE A 29 3.89 32.79 22.59
N ARG A 30 4.84 33.73 22.53
CA ARG A 30 5.96 33.85 23.50
C ARG A 30 5.99 35.25 24.06
N ASP A 31 6.22 35.39 25.37
CA ASP A 31 6.35 36.67 26.06
C ASP A 31 7.82 36.90 26.43
N HIS A 32 8.34 38.07 26.08
CA HIS A 32 9.70 38.51 26.41
C HIS A 32 9.67 39.92 26.97
N GLY A 33 9.12 40.09 28.18
CA GLY A 33 9.24 41.33 28.93
C GLY A 33 8.53 42.55 28.31
N GLY A 34 7.25 42.36 27.89
CA GLY A 34 6.42 43.45 27.31
C GLY A 34 6.35 43.46 25.78
N VAL A 35 7.18 42.69 25.11
CA VAL A 35 7.06 42.41 23.68
C VAL A 35 6.64 40.94 23.50
N LYS A 36 5.57 40.72 22.77
CA LYS A 36 5.05 39.39 22.49
C LYS A 36 5.37 38.99 21.06
N PHE A 37 5.75 37.72 20.90
CA PHE A 37 6.00 37.12 19.60
C PHE A 37 4.93 36.08 19.32
N LEU A 38 4.28 36.20 18.19
CA LEU A 38 3.27 35.29 17.69
C LEU A 38 3.83 34.63 16.41
N ASP A 39 3.83 33.31 16.35
CA ASP A 39 4.12 32.59 15.13
C ASP A 39 2.81 32.38 14.37
N LEU A 40 2.65 33.08 13.26
CA LEU A 40 1.51 32.97 12.35
C LEU A 40 1.80 31.86 11.34
N ARG A 41 0.95 30.84 11.30
CA ARG A 41 1.06 29.72 10.37
C ARG A 41 -0.03 29.78 9.32
N ASP A 42 0.36 29.64 8.07
CA ASP A 42 -0.57 29.35 6.97
C ASP A 42 -0.15 28.09 6.19
N ASP A 43 -0.76 27.82 5.04
CA ASP A 43 -0.46 26.67 4.20
C ASP A 43 0.93 26.71 3.54
N SER A 44 1.59 27.85 3.53
CA SER A 44 2.95 28.02 2.98
C SER A 44 4.04 27.84 4.04
N GLY A 45 3.75 28.15 5.30
CA GLY A 45 4.73 28.08 6.40
C GLY A 45 4.40 28.99 7.56
N ILE A 46 5.45 29.42 8.27
CA ILE A 46 5.33 30.24 9.49
C ILE A 46 6.00 31.61 9.26
N MET A 47 5.37 32.68 9.76
CA MET A 47 5.94 34.01 9.85
C MET A 47 5.87 34.51 11.30
N GLN A 48 7.00 34.96 11.85
CA GLN A 48 6.98 35.61 13.17
C GLN A 48 6.34 36.98 13.07
N VAL A 49 5.44 37.26 14.00
CA VAL A 49 4.78 38.55 14.17
C VAL A 49 5.19 39.09 15.53
N VAL A 50 5.67 40.34 15.55
CA VAL A 50 5.98 41.06 16.79
C VAL A 50 4.79 41.96 17.10
N ALA A 51 4.24 41.82 18.30
CA ALA A 51 3.03 42.48 18.73
C ALA A 51 3.18 43.09 20.15
N ARG A 52 2.38 44.08 20.44
CA ARG A 52 2.23 44.60 21.80
C ARG A 52 1.27 43.72 22.60
N GLU A 53 1.36 43.77 23.91
CA GLU A 53 0.53 42.98 24.81
C GLU A 53 -0.97 43.19 24.59
N ASP A 54 -1.40 44.42 24.40
CA ASP A 54 -2.79 44.80 24.17
C ASP A 54 -3.40 44.20 22.90
N GLN A 55 -2.56 43.92 21.90
CA GLN A 55 -2.98 43.33 20.62
C GLN A 55 -3.21 41.80 20.71
N LEU A 56 -2.71 41.12 21.75
CA LEU A 56 -2.83 39.68 21.91
C LEU A 56 -3.80 39.27 23.03
N THR A 57 -4.49 40.23 23.63
CA THR A 57 -5.53 39.99 24.64
C THR A 57 -6.63 39.12 24.03
N HIS A 58 -6.93 37.95 24.66
CA HIS A 58 -7.93 36.97 24.22
C HIS A 58 -7.60 36.18 22.94
N ILE A 59 -6.33 36.16 22.51
CA ILE A 59 -5.88 35.28 21.43
C ILE A 59 -5.28 34.02 22.03
N SER A 60 -5.90 32.87 21.73
CA SER A 60 -5.39 31.56 22.10
C SER A 60 -4.63 30.91 20.93
N LYS A 61 -3.81 29.93 21.26
CA LYS A 61 -3.17 29.06 20.28
C LYS A 61 -4.22 28.44 19.37
N GLU A 62 -3.90 28.29 18.08
CA GLU A 62 -4.78 27.81 17.00
C GLU A 62 -6.00 28.71 16.69
N SER A 63 -6.13 29.89 17.29
CA SER A 63 -7.06 30.92 16.79
C SER A 63 -6.66 31.37 15.38
N SER A 64 -7.63 31.62 14.51
CA SER A 64 -7.36 32.26 13.22
C SER A 64 -7.38 33.76 13.37
N VAL A 65 -6.37 34.42 12.82
CA VAL A 65 -6.16 35.88 12.95
C VAL A 65 -5.85 36.51 11.60
N HIS A 66 -6.22 37.82 11.49
CA HIS A 66 -5.77 38.71 10.44
C HIS A 66 -4.77 39.69 11.03
N VAL A 67 -3.61 39.79 10.39
CA VAL A 67 -2.49 40.64 10.81
C VAL A 67 -2.20 41.69 9.74
N ILE A 68 -2.16 42.93 10.15
CA ILE A 68 -1.63 44.03 9.34
C ILE A 68 -0.37 44.54 10.03
N GLY A 69 0.73 44.64 9.28
CA GLY A 69 2.01 45.06 9.86
C GLY A 69 3.09 45.31 8.81
N THR A 70 4.20 45.82 9.26
CA THR A 70 5.35 46.15 8.40
C THR A 70 6.36 45.05 8.42
N LEU A 71 6.78 44.60 7.24
CA LEU A 71 7.86 43.60 7.10
C LEU A 71 9.20 44.26 7.45
N ARG A 72 10.00 43.58 8.30
CA ARG A 72 11.36 44.00 8.61
C ARG A 72 12.31 42.79 8.69
N LYS A 73 13.60 43.03 8.51
CA LYS A 73 14.63 42.04 8.81
C LYS A 73 14.79 41.92 10.32
N ARG A 74 15.10 40.71 10.75
CA ARG A 74 15.56 40.47 12.13
C ARG A 74 17.02 40.85 12.26
N ASP A 75 17.41 41.22 13.45
CA ASP A 75 18.82 41.36 13.79
C ASP A 75 19.54 40.04 13.59
N PRO A 76 20.82 40.06 13.14
CA PRO A 76 21.56 38.83 12.83
C PRO A 76 21.57 37.80 13.96
N GLU A 77 21.60 38.24 15.21
CA GLU A 77 21.57 37.38 16.41
C GLU A 77 20.21 36.74 16.69
N LEU A 78 19.13 37.26 16.09
CA LEU A 78 17.73 36.81 16.27
C LEU A 78 17.21 36.00 15.09
N ILE A 79 18.05 35.72 14.10
CA ILE A 79 17.68 34.89 12.94
C ILE A 79 17.33 33.48 13.41
N ASN A 80 16.17 32.97 12.99
CA ASN A 80 15.74 31.61 13.29
C ASN A 80 15.94 30.68 12.09
N PRO A 81 17.00 29.86 12.05
CA PRO A 81 17.28 28.98 10.92
C PRO A 81 16.29 27.81 10.79
N LYS A 82 15.41 27.58 11.78
CA LYS A 82 14.43 26.48 11.77
C LYS A 82 13.21 26.76 10.90
N ILE A 83 12.96 28.00 10.53
CA ILE A 83 11.83 28.38 9.68
C ILE A 83 12.34 29.11 8.43
N GLN A 84 11.68 28.86 7.29
CA GLN A 84 12.10 29.42 6.00
C GLN A 84 12.09 30.96 5.98
N THR A 85 11.18 31.56 6.74
CA THR A 85 11.06 33.03 6.88
C THR A 85 11.94 33.63 7.96
N GLY A 86 12.84 32.84 8.56
CA GLY A 86 13.55 33.18 9.80
C GLY A 86 14.42 34.44 9.79
N HIS A 87 14.73 35.01 8.61
CA HIS A 87 15.41 36.29 8.43
C HIS A 87 14.48 37.49 8.58
N TYR A 88 13.16 37.26 8.56
CA TYR A 88 12.13 38.31 8.52
C TYR A 88 11.14 38.16 9.66
N GLU A 89 10.45 39.26 9.96
CA GLU A 89 9.33 39.30 10.88
C GLU A 89 8.36 40.46 10.50
N ILE A 90 7.13 40.35 10.96
CA ILE A 90 6.12 41.40 10.80
C ILE A 90 5.99 42.19 12.10
N ALA A 91 6.25 43.49 12.07
CA ALA A 91 5.88 44.40 13.17
C ALA A 91 4.39 44.74 13.03
N ALA A 92 3.55 44.15 13.87
CA ALA A 92 2.10 44.31 13.77
C ALA A 92 1.64 45.74 14.11
N SER A 93 0.86 46.32 13.23
CA SER A 93 0.08 47.54 13.52
C SER A 93 -1.30 47.20 14.07
N SER A 94 -1.92 46.10 13.58
CA SER A 94 -3.16 45.56 14.14
C SER A 94 -3.25 44.06 13.99
N ILE A 95 -3.92 43.41 14.95
CA ILE A 95 -4.26 41.99 14.90
C ILE A 95 -5.74 41.87 15.26
N SER A 96 -6.51 41.21 14.40
CA SER A 96 -7.92 40.91 14.63
C SER A 96 -8.19 39.41 14.60
N VAL A 97 -8.96 38.95 15.57
CA VAL A 97 -9.37 37.54 15.65
C VAL A 97 -10.49 37.31 14.65
N LEU A 98 -10.29 36.36 13.75
CA LEU A 98 -11.29 35.91 12.79
C LEU A 98 -12.11 34.72 13.34
N GLY A 99 -11.46 33.85 14.12
CA GLY A 99 -12.09 32.73 14.79
C GLY A 99 -11.32 32.36 16.05
N LYS A 100 -11.99 32.34 17.18
CA LYS A 100 -11.41 31.89 18.46
C LYS A 100 -11.23 30.39 18.47
N CYS A 101 -10.19 29.91 19.14
CA CYS A 101 -9.99 28.49 19.41
C CYS A 101 -10.29 28.18 20.87
N ASP A 102 -11.09 27.16 21.08
CA ASP A 102 -11.35 26.59 22.40
C ASP A 102 -10.15 25.78 22.91
N LEU A 103 -10.29 25.13 24.06
CA LEU A 103 -9.24 24.24 24.59
C LEU A 103 -8.96 23.10 23.61
N LEU A 104 -7.71 23.00 23.18
CA LEU A 104 -7.29 21.98 22.23
C LEU A 104 -7.33 20.58 22.86
N PRO A 105 -7.84 19.56 22.13
CA PRO A 105 -7.81 18.18 22.61
C PRO A 105 -6.40 17.58 22.59
N PHE A 106 -5.49 18.16 21.80
CA PHE A 106 -4.07 17.83 21.73
C PHE A 106 -3.29 18.99 21.07
N GLU A 107 -1.99 18.98 21.27
CA GLU A 107 -1.09 19.91 20.58
C GLU A 107 -0.93 19.51 19.09
N VAL A 108 -1.16 20.46 18.18
CA VAL A 108 -1.12 20.23 16.73
C VAL A 108 0.24 19.70 16.28
N ASP A 109 1.33 20.28 16.79
CA ASP A 109 2.69 19.88 16.41
C ASP A 109 3.06 18.47 16.89
N ASP A 110 2.41 17.99 17.96
CA ASP A 110 2.62 16.65 18.55
C ASP A 110 1.51 15.65 18.17
N SER A 111 0.62 16.01 17.26
CA SER A 111 -0.55 15.19 16.93
C SER A 111 -0.19 13.75 16.52
N ARG A 112 0.94 13.54 15.87
CA ARG A 112 1.38 12.20 15.42
C ARG A 112 1.68 11.22 16.55
N ASN A 113 1.91 11.69 17.77
CA ASN A 113 2.09 10.88 18.98
C ASN A 113 0.78 10.62 19.73
N VAL A 114 -0.32 11.20 19.27
CA VAL A 114 -1.65 11.03 19.85
C VAL A 114 -2.32 9.76 19.29
N LYS A 115 -3.18 9.11 20.09
CA LYS A 115 -3.95 7.94 19.65
C LYS A 115 -4.75 8.24 18.38
N GLU A 116 -4.75 7.32 17.43
CA GLU A 116 -5.40 7.46 16.12
C GLU A 116 -6.86 7.90 16.23
N GLU A 117 -7.63 7.29 17.12
CA GLU A 117 -9.06 7.59 17.28
C GLU A 117 -9.31 9.07 17.61
N LEU A 118 -8.51 9.65 18.52
CA LEU A 118 -8.63 11.07 18.87
C LEU A 118 -8.18 11.97 17.71
N ARG A 119 -7.11 11.59 17.00
CA ARG A 119 -6.65 12.30 15.79
C ARG A 119 -7.71 12.32 14.70
N LEU A 120 -8.35 11.18 14.44
CA LEU A 120 -9.40 11.07 13.42
C LEU A 120 -10.66 11.85 13.80
N LYS A 121 -11.04 11.85 15.09
CA LYS A 121 -12.16 12.66 15.59
C LYS A 121 -11.94 14.17 15.40
N TYR A 122 -10.71 14.63 15.57
CA TYR A 122 -10.32 16.03 15.36
C TYR A 122 -9.39 16.17 14.14
N ARG A 123 -9.69 15.45 13.05
CA ARG A 123 -8.84 15.38 11.87
C ARG A 123 -8.52 16.75 11.27
N PHE A 124 -9.42 17.71 11.36
CA PHE A 124 -9.20 19.10 10.93
C PHE A 124 -8.07 19.82 11.72
N LEU A 125 -7.79 19.42 12.96
CA LEU A 125 -6.61 19.88 13.71
C LEU A 125 -5.37 19.08 13.33
N ASP A 126 -5.48 17.76 13.24
CA ASP A 126 -4.38 16.88 12.88
C ASP A 126 -3.82 17.19 11.47
N LEU A 127 -4.65 17.61 10.52
CA LEU A 127 -4.24 18.09 9.20
C LEU A 127 -3.48 19.42 9.22
N ARG A 128 -3.52 20.18 10.32
CA ARG A 128 -2.68 21.38 10.50
C ARG A 128 -1.23 21.03 10.84
N ASN A 129 -0.96 19.80 11.29
CA ASN A 129 0.42 19.33 11.50
C ASN A 129 1.19 19.41 10.18
N PRO A 130 2.39 20.03 10.15
CA PRO A 130 3.14 20.23 8.92
C PRO A 130 3.45 18.96 8.13
N ILE A 131 3.72 17.85 8.82
CA ILE A 131 4.00 16.56 8.18
C ILE A 131 2.74 16.02 7.49
N ASN A 132 1.61 16.00 8.19
CA ASN A 132 0.35 15.52 7.65
C ASN A 132 -0.14 16.39 6.48
N SER A 133 -0.05 17.72 6.63
CA SER A 133 -0.35 18.67 5.55
C SER A 133 0.52 18.42 4.32
N LYS A 134 1.84 18.20 4.51
CA LYS A 134 2.79 17.92 3.42
C LYS A 134 2.41 16.63 2.67
N ILE A 135 2.02 15.58 3.38
CA ILE A 135 1.61 14.31 2.76
C ILE A 135 0.39 14.52 1.85
N ILE A 136 -0.62 15.26 2.31
CA ILE A 136 -1.83 15.51 1.51
C ILE A 136 -1.54 16.42 0.30
N LYS A 137 -0.64 17.41 0.44
CA LYS A 137 -0.18 18.21 -0.70
C LYS A 137 0.58 17.36 -1.71
N LEU A 138 1.50 16.51 -1.23
CA LEU A 138 2.23 15.56 -2.08
C LEU A 138 1.27 14.62 -2.81
N ARG A 139 0.20 14.15 -2.16
CA ARG A 139 -0.87 13.37 -2.80
C ARG A 139 -1.44 14.11 -4.03
N SER A 140 -1.74 15.40 -3.89
CA SER A 140 -2.24 16.23 -5.00
C SER A 140 -1.23 16.39 -6.14
N GLU A 141 0.04 16.60 -5.80
CA GLU A 141 1.12 16.74 -6.80
C GLU A 141 1.34 15.44 -7.58
N ILE A 142 1.28 14.30 -6.89
CA ILE A 142 1.40 12.97 -7.52
C ILE A 142 0.20 12.70 -8.45
N LEU A 143 -1.03 13.03 -8.03
CA LEU A 143 -2.20 12.89 -8.89
C LEU A 143 -2.07 13.71 -10.18
N HIS A 144 -1.62 14.95 -10.06
CA HIS A 144 -1.36 15.81 -11.21
C HIS A 144 -0.29 15.21 -12.13
N PHE A 145 0.82 14.74 -11.54
CA PHE A 145 1.90 14.10 -12.29
C PHE A 145 1.42 12.85 -13.04
N LEU A 146 0.70 11.96 -12.36
CA LEU A 146 0.21 10.72 -12.97
C LEU A 146 -0.76 10.98 -14.12
N ARG A 147 -1.70 11.93 -13.97
CA ARG A 147 -2.58 12.30 -15.09
C ARG A 147 -1.83 12.80 -16.30
N ASN A 148 -0.90 13.74 -16.11
CA ASN A 148 -0.09 14.24 -17.22
C ASN A 148 0.72 13.12 -17.89
N LYS A 149 1.34 12.24 -17.08
CA LYS A 149 2.09 11.09 -17.60
C LYS A 149 1.22 10.14 -18.43
N MET A 150 0.00 9.86 -17.99
CA MET A 150 -0.94 9.01 -18.75
C MET A 150 -1.37 9.68 -20.06
N TYR A 151 -1.66 10.98 -20.06
CA TYR A 151 -1.96 11.72 -21.29
C TYR A 151 -0.77 11.73 -22.25
N ASP A 152 0.45 11.94 -21.77
CA ASP A 152 1.68 11.90 -22.58
C ASP A 152 1.91 10.52 -23.22
N LEU A 153 1.49 9.44 -22.54
CA LEU A 153 1.52 8.07 -23.06
C LEU A 153 0.36 7.73 -24.01
N GLY A 154 -0.53 8.71 -24.29
CA GLY A 154 -1.65 8.58 -25.21
C GLY A 154 -2.88 7.87 -24.64
N PHE A 155 -3.04 7.83 -23.31
CA PHE A 155 -4.23 7.29 -22.67
C PHE A 155 -5.36 8.31 -22.61
N THR A 156 -6.60 7.82 -22.68
CA THR A 156 -7.83 8.59 -22.49
C THR A 156 -8.38 8.36 -21.09
N GLU A 157 -8.58 9.41 -20.30
CA GLU A 157 -9.23 9.31 -18.97
C GLU A 157 -10.74 9.16 -19.16
N VAL A 158 -11.31 8.05 -18.67
CA VAL A 158 -12.75 7.78 -18.71
C VAL A 158 -13.23 7.42 -17.32
N GLN A 159 -14.22 8.18 -16.81
CA GLN A 159 -14.87 7.88 -15.54
C GLN A 159 -15.94 6.81 -15.73
N THR A 160 -15.95 5.84 -14.82
CA THR A 160 -16.95 4.76 -14.80
C THR A 160 -17.96 4.96 -13.66
N PRO A 161 -19.17 4.37 -13.76
CA PRO A 161 -20.20 4.53 -12.74
C PRO A 161 -19.79 4.02 -11.36
N ILE A 162 -20.11 4.80 -10.32
CA ILE A 162 -19.98 4.38 -8.91
C ILE A 162 -21.18 3.57 -8.46
N LEU A 163 -22.41 3.91 -8.89
CA LEU A 163 -23.58 3.07 -8.68
C LEU A 163 -23.71 2.07 -9.82
N THR A 164 -23.38 0.81 -9.55
CA THR A 164 -23.32 -0.24 -10.57
C THR A 164 -23.96 -1.55 -10.08
N ALA A 165 -23.79 -2.63 -10.82
CA ALA A 165 -24.14 -3.96 -10.38
C ALA A 165 -22.99 -4.58 -9.56
N SER A 166 -23.31 -5.57 -8.72
CA SER A 166 -22.32 -6.40 -8.04
C SER A 166 -21.35 -7.02 -9.02
N SER A 167 -20.06 -6.99 -8.70
CA SER A 167 -18.99 -7.58 -9.49
C SER A 167 -18.22 -8.58 -8.60
N PRO A 168 -18.12 -9.86 -8.99
CA PRO A 168 -17.52 -10.89 -8.16
C PRO A 168 -15.98 -10.86 -8.26
N GLU A 169 -15.36 -9.83 -7.72
CA GLU A 169 -13.90 -9.69 -7.69
C GLU A 169 -13.26 -10.24 -6.40
N GLY A 170 -14.01 -11.01 -5.62
CA GLY A 170 -13.53 -11.72 -4.43
C GLY A 170 -13.73 -11.01 -3.09
N ALA A 171 -13.95 -9.69 -3.06
CA ALA A 171 -14.29 -8.97 -1.84
C ALA A 171 -15.81 -8.92 -1.62
N ARG A 172 -16.26 -8.51 -0.42
CA ARG A 172 -17.67 -8.22 -0.18
C ARG A 172 -18.03 -6.85 -0.72
N ASP A 173 -19.24 -6.75 -1.33
CA ASP A 173 -19.77 -5.51 -1.87
C ASP A 173 -20.37 -4.61 -0.77
N TYR A 174 -20.20 -3.29 -0.94
CA TYR A 174 -21.11 -2.33 -0.31
C TYR A 174 -22.38 -2.21 -1.15
N LEU A 175 -23.54 -2.52 -0.57
CA LEU A 175 -24.83 -2.54 -1.25
C LEU A 175 -25.62 -1.26 -0.96
N VAL A 176 -26.15 -0.64 -2.02
CA VAL A 176 -27.00 0.55 -1.93
C VAL A 176 -28.42 0.18 -2.38
N PRO A 177 -29.43 0.21 -1.50
CA PRO A 177 -30.79 -0.18 -1.86
C PRO A 177 -31.43 0.82 -2.82
N SER A 178 -32.20 0.31 -3.78
CA SER A 178 -32.92 1.13 -4.74
C SER A 178 -34.27 1.57 -4.19
N ARG A 179 -34.50 2.87 -4.06
CA ARG A 179 -35.85 3.41 -3.75
C ARG A 179 -36.88 3.13 -4.85
N LYS A 180 -36.43 3.11 -6.12
CA LYS A 180 -37.28 2.98 -7.28
C LYS A 180 -37.71 1.52 -7.56
N TYR A 181 -36.84 0.56 -7.25
CA TYR A 181 -37.04 -0.84 -7.55
C TYR A 181 -36.98 -1.67 -6.27
N LYS A 182 -38.16 -2.05 -5.75
CA LYS A 182 -38.30 -2.84 -4.51
C LYS A 182 -37.47 -4.13 -4.57
N GLY A 183 -36.63 -4.36 -3.54
CA GLY A 183 -35.80 -5.56 -3.42
C GLY A 183 -34.61 -5.60 -4.38
N LYS A 184 -34.31 -4.48 -5.09
CA LYS A 184 -33.12 -4.33 -5.92
C LYS A 184 -32.11 -3.42 -5.28
N PHE A 185 -30.84 -3.72 -5.52
CA PHE A 185 -29.70 -3.00 -4.98
C PHE A 185 -28.73 -2.61 -6.09
N TYR A 186 -28.11 -1.46 -5.94
CA TYR A 186 -26.84 -1.15 -6.58
C TYR A 186 -25.72 -1.65 -5.68
N ALA A 187 -24.54 -1.86 -6.26
CA ALA A 187 -23.29 -2.06 -5.51
C ALA A 187 -22.33 -0.91 -5.79
N LEU A 188 -21.45 -0.61 -4.83
CA LEU A 188 -20.29 0.22 -5.09
C LEU A 188 -19.21 -0.63 -5.76
N PRO A 189 -18.45 -0.10 -6.76
CA PRO A 189 -17.53 -0.91 -7.55
C PRO A 189 -16.30 -1.33 -6.73
N GLN A 190 -15.98 -2.60 -6.75
CA GLN A 190 -14.71 -3.11 -6.17
C GLN A 190 -13.50 -2.71 -7.03
N ALA A 191 -13.69 -2.57 -8.33
CA ALA A 191 -12.81 -2.04 -9.36
C ALA A 191 -13.62 -1.82 -10.65
N PRO A 192 -13.18 -1.00 -11.61
CA PRO A 192 -13.86 -0.79 -12.89
C PRO A 192 -13.63 -1.93 -13.92
N GLN A 193 -13.38 -3.17 -13.47
CA GLN A 193 -12.92 -4.29 -14.29
C GLN A 193 -13.78 -4.56 -15.52
N ILE A 194 -15.10 -4.67 -15.35
CA ILE A 194 -16.01 -4.95 -16.46
C ILE A 194 -16.06 -3.75 -17.44
N PHE A 195 -16.09 -2.53 -16.90
CA PHE A 195 -16.18 -1.32 -17.73
C PHE A 195 -14.94 -1.12 -18.60
N LYS A 196 -13.73 -1.32 -18.05
CA LYS A 196 -12.50 -1.14 -18.82
C LYS A 196 -12.37 -2.16 -19.95
N GLN A 197 -12.80 -3.42 -19.74
CA GLN A 197 -12.84 -4.41 -20.81
C GLN A 197 -13.88 -4.05 -21.90
N ILE A 198 -15.06 -3.55 -21.51
CA ILE A 198 -16.05 -3.05 -22.45
C ILE A 198 -15.52 -1.85 -23.25
N LEU A 199 -14.74 -0.95 -22.64
CA LEU A 199 -14.10 0.17 -23.34
C LEU A 199 -13.15 -0.32 -24.43
N MET A 200 -12.39 -1.40 -24.20
CA MET A 200 -11.52 -2.00 -25.21
C MET A 200 -12.34 -2.54 -26.40
N VAL A 201 -13.46 -3.21 -26.11
CA VAL A 201 -14.41 -3.67 -27.16
C VAL A 201 -15.07 -2.49 -27.88
N SER A 202 -15.23 -1.35 -27.20
CA SER A 202 -15.84 -0.13 -27.77
C SER A 202 -14.90 0.69 -28.65
N GLY A 203 -13.67 0.22 -28.89
CA GLY A 203 -12.73 0.87 -29.79
C GLY A 203 -11.83 1.93 -29.11
N PHE A 204 -11.70 1.90 -27.80
CA PHE A 204 -10.68 2.69 -27.09
C PHE A 204 -9.38 1.89 -27.04
N ASP A 205 -8.30 2.43 -27.60
CA ASP A 205 -7.00 1.76 -27.60
C ASP A 205 -6.33 1.77 -26.23
N LYS A 206 -6.45 2.88 -25.50
CA LYS A 206 -5.81 3.08 -24.20
C LYS A 206 -6.73 3.87 -23.27
N TYR A 207 -7.11 3.25 -22.18
CA TYR A 207 -7.95 3.82 -21.12
C TYR A 207 -7.16 3.94 -19.83
N PHE A 208 -7.43 5.01 -19.05
CA PHE A 208 -7.07 5.07 -17.65
C PHE A 208 -8.12 5.80 -16.82
N GLN A 209 -8.04 5.63 -15.51
CA GLN A 209 -8.84 6.34 -14.52
C GLN A 209 -8.09 6.36 -13.17
N ILE A 210 -8.21 7.44 -12.41
CA ILE A 210 -7.95 7.40 -10.97
C ILE A 210 -9.24 6.87 -10.33
N ALA A 211 -9.33 5.57 -10.23
CA ALA A 211 -10.57 4.86 -9.92
C ALA A 211 -10.82 4.78 -8.40
N PRO A 212 -11.96 5.27 -7.89
CA PRO A 212 -12.40 4.93 -6.55
C PRO A 212 -12.87 3.48 -6.51
N CYS A 213 -12.37 2.72 -5.54
CA CYS A 213 -12.67 1.31 -5.31
C CYS A 213 -13.21 1.12 -3.91
N PHE A 214 -14.20 0.24 -3.75
CA PHE A 214 -14.88 0.01 -2.49
C PHE A 214 -14.90 -1.48 -2.16
N ARG A 215 -14.33 -1.87 -1.02
CA ARG A 215 -14.32 -3.27 -0.59
C ARG A 215 -14.63 -3.34 0.90
N ASP A 216 -15.62 -4.14 1.27
CA ASP A 216 -15.94 -4.44 2.67
C ASP A 216 -15.00 -5.52 3.20
N GLU A 217 -13.79 -5.08 3.56
CA GLU A 217 -12.71 -5.94 4.03
C GLU A 217 -12.08 -5.38 5.31
N ASP A 218 -11.45 -6.26 6.08
CA ASP A 218 -10.75 -5.88 7.30
C ASP A 218 -9.55 -4.98 7.02
N SER A 219 -9.36 -4.00 7.91
CA SER A 219 -8.22 -3.08 7.87
C SER A 219 -6.90 -3.78 8.14
N ARG A 220 -5.85 -3.38 7.40
CA ARG A 220 -4.45 -3.72 7.66
C ARG A 220 -3.58 -2.45 7.59
N ALA A 221 -2.31 -2.58 7.93
CA ALA A 221 -1.39 -1.45 7.82
C ALA A 221 -1.26 -0.93 6.37
N ASP A 222 -1.28 -1.84 5.39
CA ASP A 222 -1.18 -1.58 3.95
C ASP A 222 -2.52 -1.57 3.20
N ARG A 223 -3.65 -1.68 3.94
CA ARG A 223 -5.00 -1.73 3.38
C ARG A 223 -6.00 -0.95 4.23
N ALA A 224 -6.52 0.15 3.70
CA ALA A 224 -7.62 0.88 4.32
C ALA A 224 -8.92 0.07 4.21
N PRO A 225 -9.79 0.10 5.23
CA PRO A 225 -11.13 -0.45 5.10
C PRO A 225 -11.98 0.46 4.20
N GLY A 226 -12.89 -0.15 3.44
CA GLY A 226 -13.89 0.56 2.66
C GLY A 226 -13.37 1.12 1.35
N GLU A 227 -12.90 2.36 1.35
CA GLU A 227 -12.55 3.12 0.14
C GLU A 227 -11.05 3.24 -0.06
N PHE A 228 -10.59 3.07 -1.31
CA PHE A 228 -9.22 3.33 -1.74
C PHE A 228 -9.18 3.71 -3.22
N TYR A 229 -8.02 4.18 -3.71
CA TYR A 229 -7.87 4.65 -5.09
C TYR A 229 -6.80 3.85 -5.85
N GLN A 230 -7.07 3.60 -7.13
CA GLN A 230 -6.12 2.97 -8.05
C GLN A 230 -5.89 3.85 -9.28
N LEU A 231 -4.67 3.87 -9.79
CA LEU A 231 -4.41 4.25 -11.18
C LEU A 231 -4.77 3.03 -12.03
N ASP A 232 -6.01 2.94 -12.46
CA ASP A 232 -6.49 1.82 -13.28
C ASP A 232 -6.27 2.13 -14.76
N PHE A 233 -5.68 1.18 -15.52
CA PHE A 233 -5.52 1.33 -16.96
C PHE A 233 -5.58 0.02 -17.70
N GLU A 234 -6.00 0.11 -18.99
CA GLU A 234 -6.18 -1.02 -19.89
C GLU A 234 -5.77 -0.61 -21.32
N MET A 235 -5.21 -1.53 -22.09
CA MET A 235 -4.80 -1.34 -23.47
C MET A 235 -5.37 -2.43 -24.36
N ALA A 236 -5.97 -2.04 -25.48
CA ALA A 236 -6.37 -2.96 -26.54
C ALA A 236 -5.17 -3.35 -27.41
N PHE A 237 -5.25 -4.53 -28.05
CA PHE A 237 -4.20 -5.09 -28.92
C PHE A 237 -2.86 -5.21 -28.22
N ALA A 238 -2.85 -5.48 -26.92
CA ALA A 238 -1.67 -5.51 -26.09
C ALA A 238 -1.37 -6.90 -25.54
N HIS A 239 -0.09 -7.22 -25.45
CA HIS A 239 0.46 -8.36 -24.74
C HIS A 239 0.95 -7.95 -23.35
N GLN A 240 1.28 -8.94 -22.52
CA GLN A 240 1.82 -8.74 -21.16
C GLN A 240 3.03 -7.78 -21.15
N GLU A 241 3.94 -7.94 -22.11
CA GLU A 241 5.16 -7.12 -22.21
C GLU A 241 4.89 -5.64 -22.49
N ASP A 242 3.81 -5.32 -23.19
CA ASP A 242 3.43 -3.94 -23.47
C ASP A 242 2.95 -3.25 -22.20
N ILE A 243 2.21 -3.99 -21.35
CA ILE A 243 1.79 -3.49 -20.05
C ILE A 243 2.97 -3.32 -19.09
N PHE A 244 3.93 -4.24 -19.12
CA PHE A 244 5.14 -4.14 -18.30
C PHE A 244 5.94 -2.87 -18.63
N LYS A 245 6.17 -2.57 -19.90
CA LYS A 245 6.85 -1.34 -20.33
C LYS A 245 6.16 -0.08 -19.82
N ILE A 246 4.84 -0.01 -19.94
CA ILE A 246 4.05 1.14 -19.47
C ILE A 246 4.09 1.24 -17.94
N GLY A 247 3.90 0.13 -17.23
CA GLY A 247 3.96 0.08 -15.78
C GLY A 247 5.33 0.51 -15.23
N GLU A 248 6.40 0.00 -15.83
CA GLU A 248 7.78 0.38 -15.51
C GLU A 248 8.03 1.87 -15.74
N GLU A 249 7.60 2.41 -16.88
CA GLU A 249 7.77 3.82 -17.21
C GLU A 249 7.04 4.73 -16.23
N ILE A 250 5.81 4.40 -15.87
CA ILE A 250 5.01 5.17 -14.90
C ILE A 250 5.68 5.12 -13.52
N LEU A 251 5.96 3.93 -13.00
CA LEU A 251 6.48 3.75 -11.65
C LEU A 251 7.90 4.28 -11.51
N TYR A 252 8.78 4.00 -12.45
CA TYR A 252 10.14 4.51 -12.43
C TYR A 252 10.17 6.05 -12.47
N SER A 253 9.36 6.69 -13.32
CA SER A 253 9.25 8.15 -13.42
C SER A 253 8.69 8.76 -12.12
N LEU A 254 7.65 8.14 -11.54
CA LEU A 254 7.03 8.58 -10.30
C LEU A 254 8.01 8.54 -9.13
N PHE A 255 8.64 7.38 -8.92
CA PHE A 255 9.55 7.18 -7.80
C PHE A 255 10.86 7.97 -7.98
N SER A 256 11.33 8.16 -9.21
CA SER A 256 12.48 9.04 -9.51
C SER A 256 12.20 10.50 -9.14
N LYS A 257 10.99 10.98 -9.38
CA LYS A 257 10.62 12.37 -9.09
C LYS A 257 10.33 12.62 -7.61
N PHE A 258 9.67 11.68 -6.93
CA PHE A 258 9.14 11.90 -5.58
C PHE A 258 9.81 11.04 -4.50
N GLY A 259 10.71 10.14 -4.85
CA GLY A 259 11.32 9.14 -3.96
C GLY A 259 12.48 9.63 -3.09
N SER A 260 12.66 10.94 -2.89
CA SER A 260 13.64 11.52 -1.95
C SER A 260 15.08 11.03 -2.16
N ASN A 261 15.53 10.91 -3.43
CA ASN A 261 16.88 10.45 -3.83
C ASN A 261 17.22 9.00 -3.43
N LYS A 262 16.25 8.17 -3.04
CA LYS A 262 16.47 6.74 -2.86
C LYS A 262 16.79 6.08 -4.20
N LYS A 263 17.61 5.04 -4.17
CA LYS A 263 17.88 4.22 -5.36
C LYS A 263 16.63 3.46 -5.77
N ILE A 264 16.44 3.30 -7.07
CA ILE A 264 15.27 2.63 -7.63
C ILE A 264 15.76 1.54 -8.56
N THR A 265 15.14 0.36 -8.55
CA THR A 265 15.37 -0.68 -9.53
C THR A 265 15.18 -0.11 -10.93
N PRO A 266 16.23 -0.11 -11.80
CA PRO A 266 16.07 0.38 -13.16
C PRO A 266 15.23 -0.59 -14.00
N PRO A 267 14.46 -0.09 -14.98
CA PRO A 267 13.82 -0.95 -15.96
C PRO A 267 14.86 -1.72 -16.83
N PRO A 268 14.57 -2.95 -17.28
CA PRO A 268 13.36 -3.72 -16.96
C PRO A 268 13.40 -4.27 -15.53
N PHE A 269 12.25 -4.25 -14.84
CA PHE A 269 12.16 -4.81 -13.49
C PHE A 269 12.36 -6.33 -13.52
N PRO A 270 13.02 -6.94 -12.51
CA PRO A 270 13.16 -8.38 -12.39
C PRO A 270 11.79 -9.08 -12.46
N ARG A 271 11.74 -10.21 -13.16
CA ARG A 271 10.57 -11.08 -13.29
C ARG A 271 10.83 -12.35 -12.53
N ILE A 272 9.95 -12.68 -11.63
CA ILE A 272 10.05 -13.84 -10.74
C ILE A 272 8.73 -14.58 -10.89
N SER A 273 8.77 -15.87 -11.24
CA SER A 273 7.54 -16.66 -11.26
C SER A 273 6.97 -16.82 -9.85
N TYR A 274 5.66 -16.99 -9.73
CA TYR A 274 5.00 -17.25 -8.45
C TYR A 274 5.64 -18.45 -7.72
N LYS A 275 5.92 -19.51 -8.46
CA LYS A 275 6.60 -20.70 -7.94
C LYS A 275 7.97 -20.36 -7.34
N GLU A 276 8.79 -19.62 -8.09
CA GLU A 276 10.11 -19.19 -7.63
C GLU A 276 10.02 -18.26 -6.40
N ALA A 277 9.05 -17.32 -6.41
CA ALA A 277 8.82 -16.43 -5.28
C ALA A 277 8.49 -17.20 -4.00
N MET A 278 7.61 -18.17 -4.07
CA MET A 278 7.25 -19.02 -2.95
C MET A 278 8.40 -19.92 -2.50
N GLU A 279 9.20 -20.45 -3.42
CA GLU A 279 10.34 -21.32 -3.08
C GLU A 279 11.50 -20.54 -2.45
N LYS A 280 11.88 -19.38 -3.00
CA LYS A 280 13.06 -18.62 -2.57
C LYS A 280 12.79 -17.62 -1.45
N TYR A 281 11.57 -17.09 -1.38
CA TYR A 281 11.22 -15.99 -0.45
C TYR A 281 10.07 -16.33 0.49
N GLY A 282 9.32 -17.40 0.21
CA GLY A 282 8.16 -17.83 1.01
C GLY A 282 6.99 -16.85 0.97
N SER A 283 6.91 -16.04 -0.09
CA SER A 283 5.88 -15.02 -0.27
C SER A 283 5.75 -14.64 -1.74
N ASP A 284 4.53 -14.37 -2.18
CA ASP A 284 4.18 -13.75 -3.45
C ASP A 284 4.49 -12.23 -3.48
N LYS A 285 4.92 -11.67 -2.35
CA LYS A 285 5.27 -10.25 -2.18
C LYS A 285 6.66 -10.11 -1.55
N PRO A 286 7.72 -10.58 -2.23
CA PRO A 286 9.06 -10.59 -1.66
C PRO A 286 9.62 -9.17 -1.46
N ASP A 287 10.14 -8.88 -0.27
CA ASP A 287 11.02 -7.73 -0.09
C ASP A 287 12.43 -8.08 -0.57
N LEU A 288 12.81 -7.55 -1.75
CA LEU A 288 14.10 -7.83 -2.36
C LEU A 288 15.27 -7.06 -1.71
N ARG A 289 15.00 -6.11 -0.83
CA ARG A 289 16.02 -5.49 0.03
C ARG A 289 16.58 -6.49 1.02
N ASN A 290 15.77 -7.45 1.44
CA ASN A 290 16.20 -8.61 2.22
C ASN A 290 16.90 -9.63 1.30
N LYS A 291 18.21 -9.78 1.44
CA LYS A 291 19.03 -10.67 0.61
C LYS A 291 19.08 -12.13 1.11
N LEU A 292 18.41 -12.45 2.22
CA LEU A 292 18.28 -13.82 2.69
C LEU A 292 17.44 -14.63 1.70
N VAL A 293 17.83 -15.86 1.43
CA VAL A 293 17.14 -16.77 0.51
C VAL A 293 16.81 -18.06 1.24
N ILE A 294 15.64 -18.60 0.94
CA ILE A 294 15.17 -19.89 1.42
C ILE A 294 15.68 -20.97 0.46
N VAL A 295 16.23 -22.05 0.99
CA VAL A 295 16.63 -23.23 0.21
C VAL A 295 15.98 -24.50 0.76
N ASP A 296 15.73 -25.48 -0.11
CA ASP A 296 15.13 -26.77 0.25
C ASP A 296 16.20 -27.76 0.66
N LEU A 297 16.03 -28.36 1.82
CA LEU A 297 16.91 -29.40 2.38
C LEU A 297 16.19 -30.73 2.62
N SER A 298 14.99 -30.92 2.06
CA SER A 298 14.19 -32.10 2.28
C SER A 298 14.97 -33.38 1.97
N ASP A 299 15.73 -33.40 0.84
CA ASP A 299 16.56 -34.54 0.46
C ASP A 299 17.72 -34.83 1.43
N ILE A 300 18.23 -33.80 2.12
CA ILE A 300 19.32 -33.97 3.10
C ILE A 300 18.84 -34.76 4.30
N PHE A 301 17.58 -34.52 4.71
CA PHE A 301 17.03 -35.15 5.92
C PHE A 301 16.19 -36.41 5.65
N LEU A 302 15.98 -36.78 4.39
CA LEU A 302 15.25 -37.99 4.03
C LEU A 302 15.97 -39.24 4.61
N GLY A 303 15.30 -39.96 5.53
CA GLY A 303 15.86 -41.09 6.21
C GLY A 303 17.01 -40.79 7.19
N SER A 304 17.14 -39.55 7.65
CA SER A 304 18.14 -39.12 8.65
C SER A 304 17.88 -39.64 10.07
N GLY A 305 16.71 -40.23 10.32
CA GLY A 305 16.26 -40.64 11.65
C GLY A 305 15.85 -39.48 12.58
N PHE A 306 15.76 -38.26 12.06
CA PHE A 306 15.29 -37.11 12.84
C PHE A 306 13.78 -36.97 12.70
N ALA A 307 13.03 -37.51 13.64
CA ALA A 307 11.57 -37.61 13.62
C ALA A 307 10.86 -36.23 13.41
N ALA A 308 11.47 -35.13 13.83
CA ALA A 308 10.89 -33.81 13.64
C ALA A 308 10.84 -33.35 12.16
N PHE A 309 11.69 -33.96 11.30
CA PHE A 309 11.80 -33.62 9.86
C PHE A 309 11.31 -34.75 8.95
N ASP A 310 11.08 -35.94 9.51
CA ASP A 310 10.70 -37.13 8.74
C ASP A 310 9.30 -36.93 8.10
N GLY A 311 9.20 -37.24 6.80
CA GLY A 311 7.98 -37.10 6.02
C GLY A 311 7.52 -35.65 5.77
N LYS A 312 8.35 -34.64 6.10
CA LYS A 312 8.03 -33.21 5.95
C LYS A 312 8.95 -32.51 4.94
N THR A 313 8.51 -31.38 4.47
CA THR A 313 9.36 -30.43 3.73
C THR A 313 10.26 -29.70 4.71
N VAL A 314 11.56 -29.68 4.44
CA VAL A 314 12.56 -28.99 5.27
C VAL A 314 13.14 -27.84 4.48
N LYS A 315 12.84 -26.62 4.91
CA LYS A 315 13.39 -25.37 4.37
C LYS A 315 14.48 -24.84 5.29
N SER A 316 15.42 -24.09 4.75
CA SER A 316 16.45 -23.45 5.56
C SER A 316 16.77 -22.04 5.07
N ILE A 317 17.34 -21.23 5.99
CA ILE A 317 17.80 -19.88 5.74
C ILE A 317 19.19 -19.73 6.34
N MET A 318 20.18 -19.47 5.49
CA MET A 318 21.53 -19.12 5.94
C MET A 318 21.58 -17.61 6.21
N VAL A 319 22.12 -17.26 7.38
CA VAL A 319 22.26 -15.88 7.84
C VAL A 319 23.74 -15.61 8.09
N PRO A 320 24.37 -14.72 7.31
CA PRO A 320 25.80 -14.40 7.48
C PRO A 320 26.05 -13.63 8.79
N ASN A 321 27.25 -13.79 9.36
CA ASN A 321 27.69 -13.11 10.57
C ASN A 321 26.74 -13.22 11.78
N CYS A 322 26.04 -14.37 11.90
CA CYS A 322 25.01 -14.57 12.91
C CYS A 322 25.47 -15.51 14.06
N SER A 323 26.53 -16.28 13.89
CA SER A 323 26.94 -17.30 14.88
C SER A 323 27.34 -16.72 16.23
N SER A 324 27.88 -15.49 16.26
CA SER A 324 28.29 -14.78 17.47
C SER A 324 27.14 -14.17 18.28
N ARG A 325 25.90 -14.22 17.76
CA ARG A 325 24.74 -13.69 18.49
C ARG A 325 24.52 -14.45 19.80
N PRO A 326 24.10 -13.74 20.86
CA PRO A 326 23.86 -14.37 22.17
C PRO A 326 22.71 -15.38 22.09
N ARG A 327 22.71 -16.37 22.99
CA ARG A 327 21.66 -17.40 23.07
C ARG A 327 20.25 -16.83 23.06
N ARG A 328 20.03 -15.73 23.76
CA ARG A 328 18.73 -15.02 23.82
C ARG A 328 18.18 -14.65 22.42
N PHE A 329 19.05 -14.38 21.44
CA PHE A 329 18.59 -14.12 20.07
C PHE A 329 17.93 -15.35 19.45
N PHE A 330 18.56 -16.53 19.59
CA PHE A 330 18.02 -17.79 19.07
C PHE A 330 16.74 -18.21 19.82
N ASP A 331 16.70 -18.00 21.14
CA ASP A 331 15.52 -18.26 21.96
C ASP A 331 14.35 -17.38 21.49
N LYS A 332 14.56 -16.07 21.27
CA LYS A 332 13.55 -15.12 20.73
C LYS A 332 13.06 -15.53 19.34
N MET A 333 13.95 -16.01 18.48
CA MET A 333 13.56 -16.50 17.15
C MET A 333 12.71 -17.78 17.25
N ASN A 334 13.02 -18.66 18.18
CA ASN A 334 12.20 -19.85 18.45
C ASN A 334 10.82 -19.48 19.04
N GLU A 335 10.74 -18.53 19.98
CA GLU A 335 9.47 -18.01 20.50
C GLU A 335 8.59 -17.43 19.38
N PHE A 336 9.20 -16.65 18.47
CA PHE A 336 8.49 -16.14 17.30
C PHE A 336 7.98 -17.28 16.40
N ALA A 337 8.82 -18.27 16.11
CA ALA A 337 8.41 -19.44 15.32
C ALA A 337 7.20 -20.15 15.94
N GLN A 338 7.20 -20.35 17.26
CA GLN A 338 6.06 -20.94 17.98
C GLN A 338 4.80 -20.05 17.90
N SER A 339 4.97 -18.72 17.97
CA SER A 339 3.85 -17.78 17.90
C SER A 339 3.13 -17.77 16.54
N ILE A 340 3.81 -18.20 15.47
CA ILE A 340 3.23 -18.33 14.13
C ILE A 340 2.73 -19.75 13.80
N GLY A 341 2.80 -20.68 14.78
CA GLY A 341 2.25 -22.04 14.68
C GLY A 341 3.27 -23.14 14.43
N MET A 342 4.57 -22.86 14.38
CA MET A 342 5.62 -23.89 14.30
C MET A 342 5.83 -24.59 15.63
N GLN A 343 6.26 -25.86 15.60
CA GLN A 343 6.65 -26.58 16.82
C GLN A 343 7.96 -26.07 17.44
N GLY A 344 8.84 -25.51 16.62
CA GLY A 344 10.12 -24.94 17.03
C GLY A 344 11.00 -24.58 15.83
N LEU A 345 12.09 -23.86 16.08
CA LEU A 345 13.04 -23.41 15.08
C LEU A 345 14.44 -23.97 15.39
N GLY A 346 14.86 -24.96 14.61
CA GLY A 346 16.21 -25.54 14.71
C GLY A 346 17.26 -24.60 14.11
N TYR A 347 18.51 -24.75 14.57
CA TYR A 347 19.62 -24.03 13.95
C TYR A 347 20.95 -24.77 14.08
N ILE A 348 21.90 -24.43 13.18
CA ILE A 348 23.33 -24.75 13.26
C ILE A 348 24.09 -23.44 13.16
N LYS A 349 25.17 -23.30 13.95
CA LYS A 349 26.10 -22.18 13.90
C LYS A 349 27.45 -22.68 13.40
N PHE A 350 28.12 -21.91 12.56
CA PHE A 350 29.49 -22.14 12.13
C PHE A 350 30.39 -21.05 12.69
N ASP A 351 31.52 -21.46 13.29
CA ASP A 351 32.54 -20.53 13.75
C ASP A 351 33.40 -20.02 12.58
N GLU A 352 34.46 -19.27 12.88
CA GLU A 352 35.41 -18.74 11.89
C GLU A 352 36.16 -19.82 11.10
N ASN A 353 36.29 -21.03 11.66
CA ASN A 353 36.95 -22.19 11.08
C ASN A 353 35.95 -23.20 10.48
N MET A 354 34.71 -22.83 10.31
CA MET A 354 33.61 -23.71 9.84
C MET A 354 33.31 -24.89 10.77
N ASN A 355 33.68 -24.84 12.06
CA ASN A 355 33.26 -25.88 13.00
C ASN A 355 31.77 -25.71 13.35
N PRO A 356 30.96 -26.76 13.13
CA PRO A 356 29.51 -26.67 13.38
C PRO A 356 29.19 -26.85 14.86
N SER A 357 28.20 -26.10 15.35
CA SER A 357 27.61 -26.29 16.68
C SER A 357 26.09 -26.01 16.61
N GLY A 358 25.32 -26.56 17.53
CA GLY A 358 23.88 -26.34 17.61
C GLY A 358 23.07 -27.64 17.60
N PRO A 359 21.75 -27.56 17.90
CA PRO A 359 20.93 -28.74 18.18
C PRO A 359 20.72 -29.67 16.97
N ILE A 360 20.77 -29.14 15.74
CA ILE A 360 20.48 -29.89 14.51
C ILE A 360 21.74 -30.58 13.96
N ASN A 361 22.95 -30.15 14.34
CA ASN A 361 24.20 -30.63 13.74
C ASN A 361 24.36 -32.17 13.73
N LYS A 362 23.96 -32.82 14.81
CA LYS A 362 24.07 -34.27 14.96
C LYS A 362 23.13 -35.10 14.06
N PHE A 363 22.16 -34.46 13.43
CA PHE A 363 21.16 -35.12 12.58
C PHE A 363 21.47 -34.96 11.08
N ILE A 364 22.55 -34.26 10.71
CA ILE A 364 23.01 -34.22 9.32
C ILE A 364 23.89 -35.44 9.09
N PRO A 365 23.51 -36.37 8.18
CA PRO A 365 24.33 -37.55 7.84
C PRO A 365 25.68 -37.10 7.29
N ASP A 366 26.76 -37.83 7.67
CA ASP A 366 28.13 -37.44 7.28
C ASP A 366 28.32 -37.49 5.76
N ASP A 367 27.70 -38.45 5.08
CA ASP A 367 27.73 -38.60 3.63
C ASP A 367 27.00 -37.45 2.88
N ARG A 368 26.13 -36.70 3.56
CA ARG A 368 25.38 -35.55 2.99
C ARG A 368 25.88 -34.21 3.48
N ARG A 369 26.86 -34.18 4.36
CA ARG A 369 27.36 -32.93 4.97
C ARG A 369 27.92 -31.94 3.94
N GLN A 370 28.68 -32.42 2.96
CA GLN A 370 29.19 -31.54 1.91
C GLN A 370 28.05 -30.95 1.06
N LYS A 371 27.10 -31.81 0.65
CA LYS A 371 25.91 -31.36 -0.11
C LYS A 371 25.10 -30.33 0.68
N PHE A 372 24.97 -30.50 2.00
CA PHE A 372 24.32 -29.51 2.87
C PHE A 372 25.04 -28.17 2.85
N LEU A 373 26.38 -28.15 2.98
CA LEU A 373 27.17 -26.90 2.93
C LEU A 373 27.02 -26.18 1.58
N ASP A 374 27.05 -26.95 0.48
CA ASP A 374 26.92 -26.42 -0.87
C ASP A 374 25.54 -25.81 -1.11
N ILE A 375 24.45 -26.50 -0.74
CA ILE A 375 23.07 -26.02 -0.92
C ILE A 375 22.80 -24.78 -0.07
N THR A 376 23.26 -24.77 1.19
CA THR A 376 23.04 -23.65 2.11
C THR A 376 23.98 -22.48 1.84
N ASN A 377 25.03 -22.68 1.03
CA ASN A 377 26.12 -21.73 0.87
C ASN A 377 26.68 -21.25 2.23
N ALA A 378 26.83 -22.21 3.16
CA ALA A 378 27.27 -21.91 4.51
C ALA A 378 28.70 -21.32 4.51
N GLN A 379 28.89 -20.26 5.28
CA GLN A 379 30.13 -19.46 5.35
C GLN A 379 30.63 -19.37 6.78
N PRO A 380 31.91 -19.04 7.00
CA PRO A 380 32.42 -18.74 8.33
C PRO A 380 31.55 -17.69 9.05
N ASN A 381 31.34 -17.91 10.35
CA ASN A 381 30.54 -17.04 11.21
C ASN A 381 29.04 -16.98 10.87
N CYS A 382 28.50 -17.87 10.03
CA CYS A 382 27.07 -17.89 9.72
C CYS A 382 26.26 -18.76 10.70
N SER A 383 24.94 -18.61 10.62
CA SER A 383 23.98 -19.54 11.21
C SER A 383 22.99 -20.00 10.14
N VAL A 384 22.61 -21.27 10.16
CA VAL A 384 21.57 -21.84 9.29
C VAL A 384 20.37 -22.19 10.16
N PHE A 385 19.21 -21.64 9.85
CA PHE A 385 17.93 -21.91 10.52
C PHE A 385 17.12 -22.93 9.71
N PHE A 386 16.36 -23.80 10.40
CA PHE A 386 15.61 -24.89 9.78
C PHE A 386 14.13 -24.76 10.09
N ILE A 387 13.31 -24.84 9.06
CA ILE A 387 11.85 -24.77 9.10
C ILE A 387 11.31 -26.07 8.54
N SER A 388 10.48 -26.79 9.28
CA SER A 388 9.94 -28.09 8.86
C SER A 388 8.44 -28.18 9.12
N ASP A 389 7.68 -28.47 8.06
CA ASP A 389 6.24 -28.72 8.10
C ASP A 389 5.77 -29.35 6.78
N MET A 390 4.45 -29.55 6.61
CA MET A 390 3.86 -29.84 5.31
C MET A 390 4.16 -28.67 4.34
N LYS A 391 4.36 -28.99 3.06
CA LYS A 391 4.92 -28.04 2.06
C LYS A 391 4.32 -26.63 2.08
N PRO A 392 2.99 -26.43 2.07
CA PRO A 392 2.43 -25.06 2.08
C PRO A 392 2.78 -24.29 3.35
N PHE A 393 2.72 -24.95 4.51
CA PHE A 393 3.05 -24.34 5.80
C PHE A 393 4.54 -24.05 5.92
N ALA A 394 5.40 -25.00 5.49
CA ALA A 394 6.86 -24.81 5.50
C ALA A 394 7.28 -23.60 4.66
N GLN A 395 6.67 -23.38 3.50
CA GLN A 395 6.92 -22.19 2.65
C GLN A 395 6.50 -20.90 3.35
N LYS A 396 5.27 -20.84 3.87
CA LYS A 396 4.73 -19.69 4.59
C LYS A 396 5.61 -19.34 5.81
N TYR A 397 5.88 -20.32 6.67
CA TYR A 397 6.70 -20.10 7.86
C TYR A 397 8.12 -19.63 7.51
N ALA A 398 8.71 -20.20 6.46
CA ALA A 398 10.04 -19.79 6.02
C ALA A 398 10.05 -18.30 5.58
N GLY A 399 9.01 -17.83 4.90
CA GLY A 399 8.83 -16.41 4.56
C GLY A 399 8.73 -15.49 5.77
N GLU A 400 7.95 -15.89 6.78
CA GLU A 400 7.80 -15.14 8.03
C GLU A 400 9.11 -15.12 8.84
N ILE A 401 9.80 -16.26 8.97
CA ILE A 401 11.12 -16.36 9.63
C ILE A 401 12.16 -15.52 8.87
N ARG A 402 12.17 -15.57 7.54
CA ARG A 402 13.06 -14.76 6.69
C ARG A 402 12.89 -13.26 6.98
N THR A 403 11.66 -12.79 7.03
CA THR A 403 11.32 -11.40 7.32
C THR A 403 11.72 -11.02 8.75
N LYS A 404 11.41 -11.86 9.72
CA LYS A 404 11.76 -11.65 11.12
C LYS A 404 13.27 -11.57 11.34
N LEU A 405 14.03 -12.49 10.74
CA LEU A 405 15.50 -12.49 10.81
C LEU A 405 16.08 -11.19 10.24
N ALA A 406 15.61 -10.75 9.08
CA ALA A 406 16.10 -9.53 8.45
C ALA A 406 15.83 -8.29 9.30
N ASN A 407 14.65 -8.19 9.92
CA ASN A 407 14.29 -7.08 10.79
C ASN A 407 15.12 -7.07 12.09
N GLU A 408 15.25 -8.22 12.78
CA GLU A 408 16.01 -8.33 14.03
C GLU A 408 17.51 -8.05 13.84
N LEU A 409 18.02 -8.30 12.65
CA LEU A 409 19.43 -8.10 12.33
C LEU A 409 19.71 -6.78 11.60
N GLY A 410 18.69 -5.99 11.29
CA GLY A 410 18.85 -4.72 10.58
C GLY A 410 19.39 -4.87 9.16
N LEU A 411 19.04 -5.97 8.47
CA LEU A 411 19.55 -6.27 7.13
C LEU A 411 18.83 -5.49 6.02
N ILE A 412 17.65 -4.93 6.32
CA ILE A 412 16.84 -4.18 5.36
C ILE A 412 17.28 -2.71 5.37
N LYS A 413 17.77 -2.24 4.22
CA LYS A 413 18.12 -0.83 4.02
C LYS A 413 16.91 -0.05 3.51
N ASN A 414 16.70 1.14 4.07
CA ASN A 414 15.56 2.01 3.69
C ASN A 414 15.92 3.07 2.64
N ASP A 415 17.08 2.90 1.96
CA ASP A 415 17.61 3.82 0.95
C ASP A 415 17.30 3.39 -0.50
N THR A 416 16.47 2.35 -0.68
CA THR A 416 16.14 1.79 -2.00
C THR A 416 14.64 1.49 -2.14
N PHE A 417 14.18 1.54 -3.40
CA PHE A 417 12.92 0.97 -3.86
C PHE A 417 13.24 -0.20 -4.78
N GLU A 418 13.08 -1.41 -4.27
CA GLU A 418 13.36 -2.66 -5.01
C GLU A 418 12.06 -3.19 -5.61
N PHE A 419 11.92 -3.02 -6.94
CA PHE A 419 10.77 -3.50 -7.70
C PHE A 419 11.01 -4.88 -8.28
N CYS A 420 9.94 -5.67 -8.41
CA CYS A 420 9.87 -6.86 -9.24
C CYS A 420 8.45 -7.12 -9.72
N TYR A 421 8.33 -7.88 -10.81
CA TYR A 421 7.10 -8.55 -11.20
C TYR A 421 7.05 -9.95 -10.61
N ILE A 422 5.89 -10.35 -10.14
CA ILE A 422 5.55 -11.75 -9.89
C ILE A 422 4.64 -12.19 -11.03
N THR A 423 5.00 -13.28 -11.71
CA THR A 423 4.32 -13.77 -12.93
C THR A 423 3.94 -15.24 -12.77
N ASP A 424 3.23 -15.76 -13.77
CA ASP A 424 2.96 -17.20 -13.89
C ASP A 424 2.22 -17.78 -12.68
N PHE A 425 1.17 -17.10 -12.26
CA PHE A 425 0.27 -17.59 -11.22
C PHE A 425 -0.52 -18.80 -11.73
N ASN A 426 -0.75 -19.79 -10.87
CA ASN A 426 -1.70 -20.84 -11.17
C ASN A 426 -3.09 -20.25 -11.38
N MET A 427 -3.80 -20.70 -12.41
CA MET A 427 -5.17 -20.26 -12.69
C MET A 427 -6.16 -20.79 -11.67
N TYR A 428 -5.91 -22.01 -11.20
CA TYR A 428 -6.78 -22.71 -10.27
C TYR A 428 -6.02 -23.23 -9.06
N GLU A 429 -6.78 -23.40 -7.98
CA GLU A 429 -6.36 -24.10 -6.76
C GLU A 429 -7.50 -24.97 -6.23
N LYS A 430 -7.24 -25.79 -5.22
CA LYS A 430 -8.28 -26.52 -4.49
C LYS A 430 -8.61 -25.78 -3.20
N ASP A 431 -9.91 -25.59 -2.95
CA ASP A 431 -10.41 -25.14 -1.66
C ASP A 431 -10.28 -26.23 -0.57
N GLU A 432 -10.72 -25.92 0.65
CA GLU A 432 -10.69 -26.84 1.79
C GLU A 432 -11.50 -28.12 1.57
N ASP A 433 -12.54 -28.06 0.72
CA ASP A 433 -13.37 -29.20 0.34
C ASP A 433 -12.82 -29.97 -0.88
N GLY A 434 -11.67 -29.56 -1.42
CA GLY A 434 -11.01 -30.17 -2.58
C GLY A 434 -11.64 -29.79 -3.92
N LYS A 435 -12.55 -28.81 -3.97
CA LYS A 435 -13.14 -28.28 -5.19
C LYS A 435 -12.16 -27.36 -5.90
N VAL A 436 -12.10 -27.44 -7.23
CA VAL A 436 -11.29 -26.53 -8.05
C VAL A 436 -11.97 -25.16 -8.09
N ILE A 437 -11.23 -24.13 -7.71
CA ILE A 437 -11.63 -22.72 -7.72
C ILE A 437 -10.56 -21.87 -8.40
N PHE A 438 -10.92 -20.65 -8.83
CA PHE A 438 -9.92 -19.69 -9.31
C PHE A 438 -9.04 -19.19 -8.17
N THR A 439 -7.73 -19.11 -8.41
CA THR A 439 -6.77 -18.61 -7.43
C THR A 439 -6.90 -17.09 -7.26
N HIS A 440 -7.07 -16.36 -8.35
CA HIS A 440 -7.15 -14.88 -8.37
C HIS A 440 -8.24 -14.41 -9.35
N ASN A 441 -7.88 -13.56 -10.35
CA ASN A 441 -8.82 -12.97 -11.29
C ASN A 441 -9.34 -14.00 -12.32
N PRO A 442 -10.64 -14.34 -12.32
CA PRO A 442 -11.21 -15.34 -13.22
C PRO A 442 -11.27 -14.91 -14.69
N PHE A 443 -11.06 -13.62 -14.96
CA PHE A 443 -11.09 -13.05 -16.33
C PHE A 443 -9.71 -13.04 -16.98
N SER A 444 -8.71 -13.68 -16.40
CA SER A 444 -7.38 -13.78 -16.98
C SER A 444 -7.31 -14.81 -18.08
N MET A 445 -6.51 -14.56 -19.09
CA MET A 445 -6.24 -15.52 -20.16
C MET A 445 -5.37 -16.66 -19.63
N PRO A 446 -5.77 -17.93 -19.78
CA PRO A 446 -4.90 -19.07 -19.47
C PRO A 446 -3.72 -19.11 -20.47
N GLN A 447 -2.54 -19.47 -19.98
CA GLN A 447 -1.41 -19.76 -20.84
C GLN A 447 -1.72 -21.04 -21.63
N GLY A 448 -1.57 -20.98 -22.95
CA GLY A 448 -2.00 -22.02 -23.86
C GLY A 448 -3.47 -21.97 -24.30
N GLY A 449 -4.25 -20.96 -23.84
CA GLY A 449 -5.61 -20.69 -24.29
C GLY A 449 -6.60 -21.83 -24.04
N LEU A 450 -7.55 -22.01 -24.97
CA LEU A 450 -8.58 -23.06 -24.87
C LEU A 450 -7.97 -24.47 -24.88
N ASP A 451 -6.87 -24.69 -25.59
CA ASP A 451 -6.23 -26.00 -25.69
C ASP A 451 -5.72 -26.48 -24.32
N ALA A 452 -5.10 -25.59 -23.53
CA ALA A 452 -4.67 -25.92 -22.17
C ALA A 452 -5.86 -26.26 -21.26
N LEU A 453 -6.99 -25.56 -21.39
CA LEU A 453 -8.20 -25.84 -20.60
C LEU A 453 -8.87 -27.18 -20.95
N LEU A 454 -8.64 -27.68 -22.17
CA LEU A 454 -9.21 -28.95 -22.63
C LEU A 454 -8.31 -30.16 -22.31
N ASN A 455 -6.99 -29.98 -22.30
CA ASN A 455 -6.04 -31.09 -22.38
C ASN A 455 -5.06 -31.18 -21.19
N SER A 456 -4.99 -30.15 -20.30
CA SER A 456 -4.09 -30.15 -19.15
C SER A 456 -4.81 -30.40 -17.83
N ASP A 457 -4.09 -30.82 -16.77
CA ASP A 457 -4.61 -30.81 -15.41
C ASP A 457 -4.91 -29.34 -15.01
N PRO A 458 -6.11 -29.04 -14.52
CA PRO A 458 -6.45 -27.67 -14.09
C PRO A 458 -5.45 -27.04 -13.12
N LEU A 459 -4.84 -27.81 -12.24
CA LEU A 459 -3.90 -27.29 -11.24
C LEU A 459 -2.52 -26.95 -11.82
N ASP A 460 -2.21 -27.42 -13.04
CA ASP A 460 -0.98 -27.10 -13.75
C ASP A 460 -1.14 -25.92 -14.73
N ILE A 461 -2.37 -25.45 -14.96
CA ILE A 461 -2.63 -24.33 -15.87
C ILE A 461 -2.21 -23.02 -15.21
N LEU A 462 -1.32 -22.31 -15.88
CA LEU A 462 -0.90 -20.98 -15.50
C LEU A 462 -1.79 -19.92 -16.19
N ALA A 463 -1.95 -18.77 -15.55
CA ALA A 463 -2.62 -17.62 -16.12
C ALA A 463 -1.61 -16.51 -16.48
N TYR A 464 -1.93 -15.69 -17.49
CA TYR A 464 -1.21 -14.44 -17.75
C TYR A 464 -1.63 -13.37 -16.72
N GLN A 465 -1.38 -13.68 -15.45
CA GLN A 465 -1.54 -12.76 -14.32
C GLN A 465 -0.17 -12.30 -13.83
N TYR A 466 -0.12 -11.09 -13.31
CA TYR A 466 1.11 -10.51 -12.81
C TYR A 466 0.82 -9.46 -11.73
N ASP A 467 1.70 -9.43 -10.73
CA ASP A 467 1.71 -8.40 -9.71
C ASP A 467 3.00 -7.60 -9.80
N ILE A 468 2.95 -6.31 -9.47
CA ILE A 468 4.15 -5.51 -9.19
C ILE A 468 4.30 -5.40 -7.68
N VAL A 469 5.48 -5.77 -7.21
CA VAL A 469 5.86 -5.67 -5.81
C VAL A 469 6.99 -4.67 -5.66
N CYS A 470 6.89 -3.82 -4.64
CA CYS A 470 7.97 -2.92 -4.22
C CYS A 470 8.16 -3.04 -2.71
N ASN A 471 9.39 -3.37 -2.29
CA ASN A 471 9.75 -3.43 -0.86
C ASN A 471 8.82 -4.31 -0.02
N GLY A 472 8.34 -5.42 -0.56
CA GLY A 472 7.43 -6.34 0.13
C GLY A 472 5.95 -5.94 0.10
N ILE A 473 5.59 -4.89 -0.63
CA ILE A 473 4.22 -4.42 -0.80
C ILE A 473 3.78 -4.65 -2.25
N GLU A 474 2.67 -5.35 -2.43
CA GLU A 474 2.00 -5.44 -3.72
C GLU A 474 1.45 -4.07 -4.10
N LEU A 475 2.03 -3.44 -5.12
CA LEU A 475 1.57 -2.14 -5.62
C LEU A 475 0.45 -2.27 -6.63
N SER A 476 0.47 -3.32 -7.44
CA SER A 476 -0.47 -3.50 -8.53
C SER A 476 -0.67 -4.96 -8.84
N SER A 477 -1.89 -5.30 -9.21
CA SER A 477 -2.23 -6.53 -9.91
C SER A 477 -2.66 -6.22 -11.34
N GLY A 478 -2.43 -7.16 -12.25
CA GLY A 478 -2.81 -7.05 -13.64
C GLY A 478 -2.95 -8.41 -14.32
N ALA A 479 -3.50 -8.39 -15.54
CA ALA A 479 -3.59 -9.59 -16.37
C ALA A 479 -3.73 -9.25 -17.86
N VAL A 480 -3.35 -10.19 -18.73
CA VAL A 480 -3.94 -10.28 -20.06
C VAL A 480 -5.34 -10.87 -19.91
N ARG A 481 -6.32 -10.21 -20.50
CA ARG A 481 -7.73 -10.59 -20.30
C ARG A 481 -8.14 -11.70 -21.24
N ASN A 482 -8.99 -12.57 -20.73
CA ASN A 482 -9.67 -13.57 -21.56
C ASN A 482 -10.74 -12.86 -22.40
N HIS A 483 -10.44 -12.67 -23.68
CA HIS A 483 -11.31 -11.98 -24.65
C HIS A 483 -12.09 -12.94 -25.54
N GLU A 484 -11.93 -14.25 -25.35
CA GLU A 484 -12.55 -15.31 -26.15
C GLU A 484 -13.75 -15.91 -25.40
N PRO A 485 -14.99 -15.80 -25.92
CA PRO A 485 -16.18 -16.31 -25.23
C PRO A 485 -16.12 -17.79 -24.88
N GLU A 486 -15.58 -18.64 -25.78
CA GLU A 486 -15.49 -20.08 -25.55
C GLU A 486 -14.49 -20.43 -24.47
N THR A 487 -13.31 -19.80 -24.51
CA THR A 487 -12.26 -19.93 -23.49
C THR A 487 -12.76 -19.46 -22.12
N LEU A 488 -13.54 -18.36 -22.09
CA LEU A 488 -14.15 -17.86 -20.85
C LEU A 488 -15.12 -18.86 -20.23
N ILE A 489 -16.06 -19.39 -21.03
CA ILE A 489 -17.03 -20.38 -20.56
C ILE A 489 -16.30 -21.63 -20.05
N LYS A 490 -15.33 -22.14 -20.83
CA LYS A 490 -14.57 -23.34 -20.44
C LYS A 490 -13.80 -23.15 -19.12
N ALA A 491 -13.18 -21.97 -18.95
CA ALA A 491 -12.49 -21.65 -17.70
C ALA A 491 -13.42 -21.70 -16.48
N PHE A 492 -14.62 -21.16 -16.60
CA PHE A 492 -15.61 -21.19 -15.51
C PHE A 492 -16.22 -22.59 -15.31
N GLU A 493 -16.39 -23.40 -16.36
CA GLU A 493 -16.86 -24.79 -16.25
C GLU A 493 -15.92 -25.63 -15.39
N ILE A 494 -14.61 -25.46 -15.53
CA ILE A 494 -13.59 -26.13 -14.69
C ILE A 494 -13.76 -25.75 -13.21
N ALA A 495 -14.11 -24.50 -12.92
CA ALA A 495 -14.41 -24.05 -11.56
C ALA A 495 -15.83 -24.41 -11.09
N GLY A 496 -16.58 -25.21 -11.86
CA GLY A 496 -17.88 -25.76 -11.49
C GLY A 496 -19.09 -24.89 -11.80
N TYR A 497 -18.96 -23.86 -12.64
CA TYR A 497 -20.09 -23.04 -13.11
C TYR A 497 -20.62 -23.56 -14.45
N SER A 498 -21.93 -23.61 -14.61
CA SER A 498 -22.52 -23.87 -15.91
C SER A 498 -22.41 -22.65 -16.84
N LYS A 499 -22.50 -22.88 -18.15
CA LYS A 499 -22.53 -21.80 -19.15
C LYS A 499 -23.65 -20.78 -18.88
N ASP A 500 -24.82 -21.23 -18.48
CA ASP A 500 -25.96 -20.35 -18.22
C ASP A 500 -25.75 -19.50 -16.97
N GLU A 501 -25.08 -20.03 -15.96
CA GLU A 501 -24.68 -19.26 -14.76
C GLU A 501 -23.65 -18.16 -15.10
N VAL A 502 -22.67 -18.46 -15.94
CA VAL A 502 -21.66 -17.47 -16.39
C VAL A 502 -22.35 -16.34 -17.18
N ILE A 503 -23.22 -16.69 -18.14
CA ILE A 503 -23.95 -15.71 -18.93
C ILE A 503 -24.89 -14.87 -18.04
N SER A 504 -25.52 -15.48 -17.06
CA SER A 504 -26.40 -14.77 -16.12
C SER A 504 -25.66 -13.85 -15.16
N LYS A 505 -24.44 -14.25 -14.72
CA LYS A 505 -23.62 -13.45 -13.82
C LYS A 505 -22.93 -12.28 -14.53
N PHE A 506 -22.48 -12.48 -15.77
CA PHE A 506 -21.70 -11.51 -16.54
C PHE A 506 -22.30 -11.20 -17.93
N PRO A 507 -23.60 -10.85 -18.01
CA PRO A 507 -24.29 -10.75 -19.30
C PRO A 507 -23.67 -9.65 -20.20
N SER A 508 -23.26 -8.53 -19.62
CA SER A 508 -22.67 -7.40 -20.36
C SER A 508 -21.30 -7.75 -20.93
N LEU A 509 -20.43 -8.37 -20.13
CA LEU A 509 -19.10 -8.78 -20.57
C LEU A 509 -19.21 -9.88 -21.63
N TYR A 510 -19.94 -10.97 -21.37
CA TYR A 510 -20.11 -12.07 -22.32
C TYR A 510 -20.68 -11.59 -23.65
N ASN A 511 -21.69 -10.70 -23.63
CA ASN A 511 -22.20 -10.09 -24.84
C ASN A 511 -21.15 -9.25 -25.57
N ALA A 512 -20.43 -8.39 -24.86
CA ALA A 512 -19.39 -7.56 -25.49
C ALA A 512 -18.33 -8.41 -26.21
N LEU A 513 -17.84 -9.47 -25.54
CA LEU A 513 -16.82 -10.34 -26.12
C LEU A 513 -17.24 -11.01 -27.43
N ARG A 514 -18.54 -11.21 -27.66
CA ARG A 514 -19.08 -11.80 -28.91
C ARG A 514 -19.06 -10.86 -30.11
N PHE A 515 -18.78 -9.57 -29.91
CA PHE A 515 -18.80 -8.56 -30.96
C PHE A 515 -17.38 -8.08 -31.35
N GLY A 516 -16.45 -9.00 -31.47
CA GLY A 516 -15.11 -8.72 -31.99
C GLY A 516 -14.20 -8.06 -30.94
N ALA A 517 -14.19 -8.58 -29.75
CA ALA A 517 -13.29 -8.12 -28.68
C ALA A 517 -11.83 -8.29 -29.09
N PRO A 518 -10.99 -7.24 -29.02
CA PRO A 518 -9.55 -7.37 -29.26
C PRO A 518 -8.88 -8.07 -28.08
N PRO A 519 -7.70 -8.70 -28.26
CA PRO A 519 -6.83 -9.03 -27.14
C PRO A 519 -6.52 -7.74 -26.37
N HIS A 520 -6.63 -7.78 -25.04
CA HIS A 520 -6.39 -6.61 -24.21
C HIS A 520 -5.81 -7.00 -22.86
N ALA A 521 -5.10 -6.05 -22.26
CA ALA A 521 -4.41 -6.25 -20.99
C ALA A 521 -4.31 -4.95 -20.21
N GLY A 522 -4.15 -5.05 -18.90
CA GLY A 522 -4.01 -3.87 -18.07
C GLY A 522 -3.61 -4.19 -16.63
N MET A 523 -3.48 -3.15 -15.85
CA MET A 523 -3.13 -3.23 -14.42
C MET A 523 -3.72 -2.07 -13.64
N ALA A 524 -3.67 -2.16 -12.31
CA ALA A 524 -4.26 -1.17 -11.42
C ALA A 524 -3.37 -0.87 -10.21
N PRO A 525 -2.29 -0.07 -10.38
CA PRO A 525 -1.48 0.36 -9.24
C PRO A 525 -2.27 1.08 -8.16
N GLY A 526 -2.15 0.59 -6.92
CA GLY A 526 -2.78 1.18 -5.74
C GLY A 526 -2.18 2.53 -5.41
N PHE A 527 -2.94 3.62 -5.61
CA PHE A 527 -2.45 4.97 -5.42
C PHE A 527 -2.00 5.25 -3.99
N ASP A 528 -2.78 4.81 -3.02
CA ASP A 528 -2.49 5.02 -1.59
C ASP A 528 -1.23 4.25 -1.15
N ARG A 529 -0.99 3.04 -1.69
CA ARG A 529 0.21 2.24 -1.42
C ARG A 529 1.47 2.89 -2.02
N MET A 530 1.38 3.46 -3.23
CA MET A 530 2.49 4.23 -3.81
C MET A 530 2.86 5.41 -2.92
N LEU A 531 1.87 6.17 -2.46
CA LEU A 531 2.09 7.31 -1.58
C LEU A 531 2.64 6.90 -0.22
N MET A 532 2.18 5.77 0.34
CA MET A 532 2.71 5.21 1.59
C MET A 532 4.21 4.91 1.48
N LEU A 533 4.66 4.30 0.39
CA LEU A 533 6.09 4.04 0.14
C LEU A 533 6.90 5.33 -0.05
N LEU A 534 6.37 6.30 -0.80
CA LEU A 534 7.05 7.57 -1.08
C LEU A 534 7.19 8.46 0.16
N THR A 535 6.35 8.26 1.17
CA THR A 535 6.35 9.03 2.43
C THR A 535 6.93 8.27 3.62
N ASP A 536 7.41 7.04 3.41
CA ASP A 536 7.84 6.12 4.48
C ASP A 536 6.78 5.91 5.57
N SER A 537 5.49 6.02 5.20
CA SER A 537 4.38 5.82 6.12
C SER A 537 4.18 4.32 6.38
N THR A 538 4.04 3.95 7.65
CA THR A 538 3.81 2.56 8.06
C THR A 538 2.34 2.17 8.08
N ASN A 539 1.43 3.14 7.89
CA ASN A 539 -0.01 2.94 7.90
C ASN A 539 -0.65 3.74 6.76
N ILE A 540 -1.41 3.05 5.92
CA ILE A 540 -2.06 3.64 4.74
C ILE A 540 -3.04 4.78 5.10
N ARG A 541 -3.63 4.77 6.29
CA ARG A 541 -4.54 5.84 6.76
C ARG A 541 -3.83 7.19 6.95
N GLU A 542 -2.52 7.19 7.11
CA GLU A 542 -1.73 8.43 7.23
C GLU A 542 -1.69 9.23 5.90
N VAL A 543 -1.87 8.55 4.76
CA VAL A 543 -1.79 9.18 3.44
C VAL A 543 -3.16 9.56 2.86
N VAL A 544 -4.23 9.35 3.60
CA VAL A 544 -5.61 9.72 3.25
C VAL A 544 -6.08 10.90 4.10
N ALA A 545 -6.74 11.89 3.48
CA ALA A 545 -7.18 13.08 4.20
C ALA A 545 -8.22 12.77 5.29
N PHE A 546 -9.21 11.96 4.96
CA PHE A 546 -10.31 11.57 5.86
C PHE A 546 -10.53 10.05 5.77
N PRO A 547 -9.64 9.25 6.39
CA PRO A 547 -9.77 7.79 6.36
C PRO A 547 -10.81 7.30 7.36
N LEU A 548 -11.40 6.15 7.08
CA LEU A 548 -12.08 5.36 8.11
C LEU A 548 -11.05 4.85 9.13
N ASN A 549 -11.48 4.63 10.39
CA ASN A 549 -10.65 3.98 11.40
C ASN A 549 -10.51 2.46 11.13
N SER A 550 -9.77 1.73 11.98
CA SER A 550 -9.59 0.28 11.83
C SER A 550 -10.89 -0.54 11.88
N ASN A 551 -11.95 0.02 12.44
CA ASN A 551 -13.28 -0.59 12.54
C ASN A 551 -14.22 -0.16 11.40
N ALA A 552 -13.69 0.41 10.32
CA ALA A 552 -14.45 0.95 9.19
C ALA A 552 -15.48 2.05 9.58
N GLN A 553 -15.10 2.92 10.53
CA GLN A 553 -15.94 4.02 10.98
C GLN A 553 -15.30 5.37 10.63
N ASP A 554 -16.10 6.30 10.15
CA ASP A 554 -15.77 7.73 10.10
C ASP A 554 -16.17 8.38 11.43
N VAL A 555 -15.20 8.51 12.32
CA VAL A 555 -15.44 9.08 13.65
C VAL A 555 -15.55 10.62 13.64
N LEU A 556 -15.23 11.27 12.52
CA LEU A 556 -15.39 12.72 12.34
C LEU A 556 -16.84 13.08 11.97
N LEU A 557 -17.42 12.37 11.00
CA LEU A 557 -18.78 12.60 10.53
C LEU A 557 -19.81 11.66 11.16
N GLY A 558 -19.37 10.62 11.89
CA GLY A 558 -20.23 9.67 12.56
C GLY A 558 -20.86 8.64 11.61
N ALA A 559 -20.09 8.11 10.65
CA ALA A 559 -20.57 7.03 9.77
C ALA A 559 -19.92 5.68 10.16
N PRO A 560 -20.64 4.55 10.08
CA PRO A 560 -22.09 4.44 9.76
C PRO A 560 -22.98 4.99 10.88
N ASN A 561 -24.17 5.47 10.51
CA ASN A 561 -25.12 6.08 11.44
C ASN A 561 -26.51 5.48 11.25
N ASP A 562 -27.37 5.66 12.26
CA ASP A 562 -28.78 5.26 12.21
C ASP A 562 -29.54 6.02 11.13
N VAL A 563 -30.53 5.36 10.57
CA VAL A 563 -31.46 5.94 9.61
C VAL A 563 -32.88 5.89 10.16
N SER A 564 -33.71 6.86 9.78
CA SER A 564 -35.08 6.92 10.25
C SER A 564 -35.96 5.79 9.65
N GLU A 565 -37.01 5.41 10.36
CA GLU A 565 -38.04 4.46 9.86
C GLU A 565 -38.66 4.91 8.53
N GLN A 566 -38.80 6.21 8.31
CA GLN A 566 -39.28 6.74 7.04
C GLN A 566 -38.30 6.41 5.91
N GLN A 567 -36.98 6.64 6.10
CA GLN A 567 -35.96 6.30 5.11
C GLN A 567 -35.94 4.81 4.82
N LEU A 568 -36.05 3.95 5.84
CA LEU A 568 -36.14 2.49 5.66
C LEU A 568 -37.34 2.07 4.83
N ARG A 569 -38.53 2.67 5.08
CA ARG A 569 -39.73 2.43 4.29
C ARG A 569 -39.59 2.87 2.85
N GLU A 570 -38.96 4.02 2.60
CA GLU A 570 -38.73 4.55 1.24
C GLU A 570 -37.84 3.63 0.39
N ILE A 571 -36.89 2.95 1.02
CA ILE A 571 -35.98 1.98 0.36
C ILE A 571 -36.47 0.53 0.49
N HIS A 572 -37.65 0.31 1.06
CA HIS A 572 -38.30 -1.00 1.21
C HIS A 572 -37.52 -2.01 2.06
N ILE A 573 -36.80 -1.56 3.07
CA ILE A 573 -36.00 -2.38 3.97
C ILE A 573 -36.58 -2.37 5.37
N LYS A 574 -36.39 -3.48 6.10
CA LYS A 574 -36.64 -3.62 7.53
C LYS A 574 -35.42 -4.22 8.21
N ILE A 575 -34.96 -3.59 9.29
CA ILE A 575 -33.89 -4.16 10.13
C ILE A 575 -34.43 -5.42 10.82
N ARG A 576 -33.67 -6.49 10.78
CA ARG A 576 -33.94 -7.71 11.56
C ARG A 576 -33.23 -7.57 12.89
N ASN A 577 -33.93 -7.80 13.99
CA ASN A 577 -33.38 -7.86 15.35
C ASN A 577 -32.64 -9.18 15.52
#